data_c0ab320df1f5ef5a8b3b0ac831b12679
#
_entry.id   c0ab320df1f5ef5a8b3b0ac831b12679
#
_cell.length_a   1.000
_cell.length_b   1.000
_cell.length_c   1.000
_cell.angle_alpha   90.00
_cell.angle_beta   90.00
_cell.angle_gamma   90.00
#
_symmetry.space_group_name_H-M   'P 1'
#
loop_
_entity.id
_entity.type
_entity.pdbx_description
1 polymer ?
#
loop_
_entity_poly.entity_id
_entity_poly.type
_entity_poly.pdbx_seq_one_letter_code
_entity_poly.pdbx_strand_id
1 'polypeptide(L)'
;SPVYQEIVKTKTYKVTTNKKTYLWHNKNKLLKYDYITGGKTGYTEESGRTLVSTANIDNMPLIVVTIRDSDDWNTHIELYNYAKDNYYAYRVLNKNKFKVYGDNYYKDALFYIKNNIYIPLKKSETKSLISHIKLDKKKNYQNNTVVGVDQIYLGKELIYEEDIYITKNKNIAKESILSKIKKWFHD
;
A
#
# COMPACT_ATOMS: atom_id res chain seq x y z
N SER A 1 -4.69 9.61 -9.68
CA SER A 1 -4.49 9.78 -11.13
C SER A 1 -2.99 9.96 -11.42
N PRO A 2 -2.38 9.16 -12.31
CA PRO A 2 -0.95 9.29 -12.68
C PRO A 2 -0.64 10.69 -13.29
N VAL A 3 -1.54 11.21 -14.12
CA VAL A 3 -1.39 12.55 -14.72
C VAL A 3 -1.33 13.64 -13.65
N TYR A 4 -2.19 13.58 -12.63
CA TYR A 4 -2.14 14.52 -11.52
C TYR A 4 -0.82 14.42 -10.75
N GLN A 5 -0.34 13.22 -10.46
CA GLN A 5 0.94 13.01 -9.79
C GLN A 5 2.13 13.61 -10.58
N GLU A 6 2.11 13.48 -11.91
CA GLU A 6 3.13 14.09 -12.76
C GLU A 6 3.09 15.62 -12.71
N ILE A 7 1.89 16.20 -12.81
CA ILE A 7 1.73 17.66 -12.77
C ILE A 7 2.22 18.23 -11.43
N VAL A 8 1.79 17.66 -10.30
CA VAL A 8 2.09 18.24 -8.98
C VAL A 8 3.54 18.09 -8.53
N LYS A 9 4.29 17.15 -9.10
CA LYS A 9 5.73 17.00 -8.85
C LYS A 9 6.61 17.79 -9.82
N THR A 10 6.05 18.31 -10.92
CA THR A 10 6.80 19.04 -11.94
C THR A 10 7.26 20.39 -11.37
N LYS A 11 8.57 20.60 -11.25
CA LYS A 11 9.18 21.83 -10.71
C LYS A 11 9.05 23.00 -11.66
N THR A 12 9.25 22.75 -12.96
CA THR A 12 9.25 23.77 -14.02
C THR A 12 8.64 23.19 -15.29
N TYR A 13 7.82 23.97 -15.96
CA TYR A 13 7.21 23.57 -17.21
C TYR A 13 7.41 24.64 -18.28
N LYS A 14 7.97 24.25 -19.43
CA LYS A 14 8.23 25.13 -20.55
C LYS A 14 7.31 24.81 -21.71
N VAL A 15 6.61 25.82 -22.24
CA VAL A 15 5.78 25.72 -23.43
C VAL A 15 6.20 26.76 -24.45
N THR A 16 6.41 26.35 -25.68
CA THR A 16 6.70 27.22 -26.79
C THR A 16 5.52 27.21 -27.76
N THR A 17 4.97 28.37 -28.03
CA THR A 17 3.95 28.59 -29.06
C THR A 17 4.60 29.30 -30.25
N ASN A 18 3.86 29.50 -31.35
CA ASN A 18 4.34 30.24 -32.54
C ASN A 18 4.69 31.69 -32.25
N LYS A 19 4.25 32.23 -31.11
CA LYS A 19 4.45 33.66 -30.76
C LYS A 19 5.38 33.86 -29.56
N LYS A 20 5.45 32.92 -28.62
CA LYS A 20 6.17 33.13 -27.35
C LYS A 20 6.48 31.81 -26.65
N THR A 21 7.60 31.82 -25.89
CA THR A 21 7.93 30.76 -24.93
C THR A 21 7.50 31.18 -23.52
N TYR A 22 6.80 30.28 -22.85
CA TYR A 22 6.39 30.43 -21.46
C TYR A 22 7.21 29.48 -20.60
N LEU A 23 7.64 29.96 -19.44
CA LEU A 23 8.33 29.18 -18.43
C LEU A 23 7.56 29.35 -17.11
N TRP A 24 6.95 28.27 -16.63
CA TRP A 24 6.20 28.26 -15.38
C TRP A 24 6.98 27.51 -14.30
N HIS A 25 6.99 28.08 -13.10
CA HIS A 25 7.56 27.47 -11.92
C HIS A 25 6.45 27.04 -10.98
N ASN A 26 6.57 25.81 -10.41
CA ASN A 26 5.65 25.35 -9.42
C ASN A 26 5.76 26.20 -8.15
N LYS A 27 4.62 26.63 -7.59
CA LYS A 27 4.57 27.43 -6.36
C LYS A 27 4.91 26.61 -5.12
N ASN A 28 4.88 25.27 -5.19
CA ASN A 28 5.23 24.39 -4.09
C ASN A 28 6.75 24.42 -3.83
N LYS A 29 7.17 25.21 -2.84
CA LYS A 29 8.57 25.34 -2.45
C LYS A 29 9.18 24.06 -1.89
N LEU A 30 8.35 23.11 -1.39
CA LEU A 30 8.83 21.84 -0.85
C LEU A 30 9.42 20.92 -1.91
N LEU A 31 9.12 21.12 -3.20
CA LEU A 31 9.69 20.33 -4.30
C LEU A 31 11.22 20.42 -4.43
N LYS A 32 11.87 21.30 -3.67
CA LYS A 32 13.34 21.31 -3.56
C LYS A 32 13.89 20.08 -2.85
N TYR A 33 13.09 19.43 -1.99
CA TYR A 33 13.46 18.21 -1.27
C TYR A 33 13.11 16.98 -2.11
N ASP A 34 14.02 16.03 -2.22
CA ASP A 34 13.87 14.87 -3.13
C ASP A 34 12.82 13.87 -2.66
N TYR A 35 12.53 13.84 -1.36
CA TYR A 35 11.48 12.97 -0.80
C TYR A 35 10.05 13.49 -1.05
N ILE A 36 9.88 14.76 -1.48
CA ILE A 36 8.56 15.33 -1.78
C ILE A 36 8.08 14.85 -3.14
N THR A 37 6.89 14.27 -3.17
CA THR A 37 6.28 13.70 -4.38
C THR A 37 5.25 14.60 -5.03
N GLY A 38 4.86 15.71 -4.37
CA GLY A 38 3.94 16.69 -4.94
C GLY A 38 3.17 17.47 -3.90
N GLY A 39 2.09 18.11 -4.33
CA GLY A 39 1.21 18.87 -3.44
C GLY A 39 0.48 20.00 -4.14
N LYS A 40 -0.29 20.77 -3.35
CA LYS A 40 -1.08 21.91 -3.82
C LYS A 40 -1.11 23.00 -2.76
N THR A 41 -0.78 24.21 -3.15
CA THR A 41 -0.95 25.43 -2.35
C THR A 41 -2.34 26.00 -2.56
N GLY A 42 -2.91 26.63 -1.55
CA GLY A 42 -4.13 27.38 -1.64
C GLY A 42 -4.13 28.62 -0.74
N TYR A 43 -4.98 29.58 -1.08
CA TYR A 43 -5.23 30.76 -0.28
C TYR A 43 -6.61 31.33 -0.57
N THR A 44 -7.36 31.62 0.47
CA THR A 44 -8.53 32.50 0.42
C THR A 44 -8.47 33.42 1.64
N GLU A 45 -9.18 34.56 1.62
CA GLU A 45 -9.22 35.46 2.77
C GLU A 45 -9.79 34.78 4.01
N GLU A 46 -10.78 33.92 3.81
CA GLU A 46 -11.45 33.18 4.87
C GLU A 46 -10.59 32.05 5.45
N SER A 47 -9.98 31.22 4.61
CA SER A 47 -9.18 30.05 5.05
C SER A 47 -7.71 30.37 5.31
N GLY A 48 -7.22 31.55 4.90
CA GLY A 48 -5.80 31.88 4.95
C GLY A 48 -4.97 30.96 4.04
N ARG A 49 -3.71 30.76 4.37
CA ARG A 49 -2.81 29.83 3.65
C ARG A 49 -3.23 28.39 3.94
N THR A 50 -3.29 27.60 2.88
CA THR A 50 -3.52 26.15 2.95
C THR A 50 -2.47 25.44 2.13
N LEU A 51 -1.99 24.33 2.64
CA LEU A 51 -1.01 23.49 1.94
C LEU A 51 -1.35 22.02 2.13
N VAL A 52 -1.36 21.28 1.03
CA VAL A 52 -1.29 19.82 1.04
C VAL A 52 0.01 19.44 0.38
N SER A 53 0.82 18.61 1.01
CA SER A 53 1.98 18.01 0.35
C SER A 53 2.05 16.51 0.59
N THR A 54 2.70 15.82 -0.33
CA THR A 54 2.94 14.38 -0.26
C THR A 54 4.43 14.10 -0.32
N ALA A 55 4.86 13.09 0.40
CA ALA A 55 6.25 12.65 0.46
C ALA A 55 6.34 11.12 0.43
N ASN A 56 7.51 10.60 0.05
CA ASN A 56 7.87 9.21 0.29
C ASN A 56 9.21 9.19 1.02
N ILE A 57 9.19 8.78 2.28
CA ILE A 57 10.37 8.72 3.15
C ILE A 57 10.55 7.27 3.59
N ASP A 58 11.67 6.65 3.22
CA ASP A 58 12.01 5.26 3.57
C ASP A 58 10.88 4.25 3.25
N ASN A 59 10.26 4.40 2.08
CA ASN A 59 9.09 3.64 1.62
C ASN A 59 7.80 3.88 2.42
N MET A 60 7.73 4.96 3.18
CA MET A 60 6.50 5.43 3.81
C MET A 60 5.88 6.54 2.95
N PRO A 61 4.73 6.30 2.30
CA PRO A 61 3.96 7.37 1.68
C PRO A 61 3.29 8.21 2.76
N LEU A 62 3.58 9.50 2.77
CA LEU A 62 3.11 10.45 3.78
C LEU A 62 2.35 11.59 3.13
N ILE A 63 1.34 12.10 3.83
CA ILE A 63 0.57 13.27 3.45
C ILE A 63 0.52 14.21 4.64
N VAL A 64 0.81 15.49 4.41
CA VAL A 64 0.63 16.55 5.39
C VAL A 64 -0.35 17.58 4.84
N VAL A 65 -1.26 18.03 5.70
CA VAL A 65 -2.27 19.06 5.39
C VAL A 65 -2.24 20.12 6.48
N THR A 66 -2.06 21.38 6.08
CA THR A 66 -2.21 22.54 6.97
C THR A 66 -3.27 23.51 6.44
N ILE A 67 -4.03 24.11 7.37
CA ILE A 67 -5.07 25.11 7.09
C ILE A 67 -4.84 26.30 8.01
N ARG A 68 -4.83 27.51 7.44
CA ARG A 68 -4.60 28.78 8.16
C ARG A 68 -3.25 28.77 8.90
N ASP A 69 -2.23 28.21 8.28
CA ASP A 69 -0.88 28.18 8.81
C ASP A 69 0.01 29.16 8.04
N SER A 70 0.50 30.19 8.70
CA SER A 70 1.38 31.21 8.11
C SER A 70 2.78 30.67 7.82
N ASP A 71 3.21 29.60 8.54
CA ASP A 71 4.52 28.97 8.40
C ASP A 71 4.43 27.54 7.81
N ASP A 72 3.43 27.32 6.97
CA ASP A 72 3.08 26.02 6.39
C ASP A 72 4.29 25.24 5.81
N TRP A 73 5.28 25.93 5.24
CA TRP A 73 6.46 25.27 4.69
C TRP A 73 7.33 24.61 5.76
N ASN A 74 7.59 25.30 6.85
CA ASN A 74 8.38 24.76 7.96
C ASN A 74 7.58 23.71 8.73
N THR A 75 6.30 23.96 9.01
CA THR A 75 5.41 22.97 9.64
C THR A 75 5.40 21.64 8.89
N HIS A 76 5.30 21.66 7.55
CA HIS A 76 5.34 20.44 6.76
C HIS A 76 6.69 19.70 6.87
N ILE A 77 7.80 20.44 6.86
CA ILE A 77 9.15 19.85 7.02
C ILE A 77 9.29 19.20 8.40
N GLU A 78 8.86 19.88 9.45
CA GLU A 78 8.91 19.37 10.82
C GLU A 78 8.07 18.11 10.99
N LEU A 79 6.86 18.06 10.41
CA LEU A 79 6.01 16.88 10.44
C LEU A 79 6.61 15.70 9.65
N TYR A 80 7.27 15.94 8.53
CA TYR A 80 8.00 14.89 7.81
C TYR A 80 9.21 14.38 8.59
N ASN A 81 9.96 15.26 9.24
CA ASN A 81 11.07 14.88 10.12
C ASN A 81 10.54 14.06 11.31
N TYR A 82 9.45 14.50 11.93
CA TYR A 82 8.81 13.74 13.00
C TYR A 82 8.42 12.34 12.56
N ALA A 83 7.81 12.20 11.37
CA ALA A 83 7.44 10.90 10.83
C ALA A 83 8.67 10.01 10.60
N LYS A 84 9.73 10.55 10.00
CA LYS A 84 11.00 9.86 9.75
C LYS A 84 11.67 9.37 11.04
N ASP A 85 11.66 10.19 12.09
CA ASP A 85 12.36 9.89 13.34
C ASP A 85 11.58 8.90 14.22
N ASN A 86 10.26 8.83 14.07
CA ASN A 86 9.40 8.05 14.97
C ASN A 86 8.80 6.80 14.33
N TYR A 87 8.69 6.72 13.00
CA TYR A 87 8.03 5.64 12.30
C TYR A 87 8.94 4.99 11.26
N TYR A 88 8.66 3.75 10.92
CA TYR A 88 9.31 3.04 9.82
C TYR A 88 8.32 2.08 9.14
N ALA A 89 8.54 1.81 7.85
CA ALA A 89 7.73 0.87 7.08
C ALA A 89 7.99 -0.56 7.56
N TYR A 90 7.15 -1.06 8.47
CA TYR A 90 7.25 -2.42 8.97
C TYR A 90 6.49 -3.38 8.06
N ARG A 91 7.17 -4.47 7.62
CA ARG A 91 6.52 -5.49 6.80
C ARG A 91 5.68 -6.41 7.67
N VAL A 92 4.36 -6.16 7.71
CA VAL A 92 3.40 -6.95 8.50
C VAL A 92 3.04 -8.27 7.82
N LEU A 93 2.98 -8.31 6.47
CA LEU A 93 2.75 -9.53 5.71
C LEU A 93 3.82 -9.73 4.63
N ASN A 94 4.27 -10.98 4.50
CA ASN A 94 5.24 -11.39 3.50
C ASN A 94 4.60 -12.39 2.54
N LYS A 95 4.37 -11.99 1.28
CA LYS A 95 3.73 -12.85 0.26
C LYS A 95 4.43 -14.19 0.03
N ASN A 96 5.76 -14.23 0.18
CA ASN A 96 6.54 -15.45 -0.05
C ASN A 96 6.52 -16.41 1.15
N LYS A 97 6.06 -15.95 2.33
CA LYS A 97 5.98 -16.72 3.56
C LYS A 97 4.54 -16.83 4.09
N PHE A 98 3.57 -16.26 3.36
CA PHE A 98 2.17 -16.31 3.76
C PHE A 98 1.66 -17.75 3.76
N LYS A 99 1.00 -18.15 4.83
CA LYS A 99 0.40 -19.47 5.01
C LYS A 99 -0.85 -19.36 5.85
N VAL A 100 -1.86 -20.16 5.49
CA VAL A 100 -3.06 -20.38 6.31
C VAL A 100 -2.93 -21.76 6.96
N TYR A 101 -3.14 -21.83 8.27
CA TYR A 101 -3.08 -23.08 9.03
C TYR A 101 -4.47 -23.45 9.55
N GLY A 102 -4.71 -24.76 9.71
CA GLY A 102 -5.92 -25.27 10.35
C GLY A 102 -7.18 -25.22 9.48
N ASP A 103 -7.07 -24.81 8.20
CA ASP A 103 -8.21 -24.92 7.29
C ASP A 103 -8.40 -26.35 6.80
N ASN A 104 -9.64 -26.89 6.96
CA ASN A 104 -10.04 -28.22 6.50
C ASN A 104 -11.01 -28.17 5.32
N TYR A 105 -11.47 -26.99 4.91
CA TYR A 105 -12.44 -26.83 3.83
C TYR A 105 -11.79 -26.87 2.45
N TYR A 106 -10.65 -26.19 2.29
CA TYR A 106 -9.93 -26.06 1.02
C TYR A 106 -8.74 -27.03 0.94
N LYS A 107 -9.00 -28.33 1.09
CA LYS A 107 -7.96 -29.37 1.29
C LYS A 107 -6.84 -29.42 0.25
N ASP A 108 -7.15 -29.06 -1.01
CA ASP A 108 -6.22 -29.19 -2.14
C ASP A 108 -5.84 -27.83 -2.74
N ALA A 109 -5.86 -26.80 -1.92
CA ALA A 109 -5.61 -25.46 -2.37
C ALA A 109 -4.40 -24.82 -1.66
N LEU A 110 -3.79 -23.85 -2.35
CA LEU A 110 -2.77 -22.99 -1.80
C LEU A 110 -3.33 -21.58 -1.62
N PHE A 111 -3.14 -21.04 -0.43
CA PHE A 111 -3.51 -19.67 -0.10
C PHE A 111 -2.34 -18.73 -0.37
N TYR A 112 -2.61 -17.54 -0.85
CA TYR A 112 -1.59 -16.53 -1.07
C TYR A 112 -2.17 -15.12 -0.99
N ILE A 113 -1.28 -14.15 -0.80
CA ILE A 113 -1.52 -12.72 -0.93
C ILE A 113 -0.68 -12.18 -2.10
N LYS A 114 -1.15 -11.14 -2.76
CA LYS A 114 -0.48 -10.64 -3.99
C LYS A 114 0.78 -9.87 -3.70
N ASN A 115 0.81 -9.11 -2.60
CA ASN A 115 1.87 -8.17 -2.29
C ASN A 115 2.44 -8.37 -0.89
N ASN A 116 3.65 -7.88 -0.66
CA ASN A 116 4.10 -7.62 0.71
C ASN A 116 3.35 -6.40 1.24
N ILE A 117 2.90 -6.46 2.49
CA ILE A 117 2.19 -5.35 3.12
C ILE A 117 3.11 -4.68 4.14
N TYR A 118 3.26 -3.37 3.98
CA TYR A 118 4.06 -2.52 4.86
C TYR A 118 3.15 -1.48 5.52
N ILE A 119 3.29 -1.31 6.81
CA ILE A 119 2.54 -0.32 7.60
C ILE A 119 3.53 0.54 8.38
N PRO A 120 3.40 1.88 8.34
CA PRO A 120 4.19 2.76 9.19
C PRO A 120 3.88 2.52 10.67
N LEU A 121 4.87 2.07 11.43
CA LEU A 121 4.74 1.76 12.86
C LEU A 121 5.93 2.30 13.65
N LYS A 122 5.68 2.63 14.92
CA LYS A 122 6.73 2.86 15.90
C LYS A 122 7.34 1.51 16.32
N LYS A 123 8.60 1.51 16.69
CA LYS A 123 9.30 0.29 17.13
C LYS A 123 8.60 -0.42 18.32
N SER A 124 8.02 0.35 19.23
CA SER A 124 7.26 -0.18 20.38
C SER A 124 5.97 -0.89 19.99
N GLU A 125 5.34 -0.50 18.88
CA GLU A 125 4.02 -1.00 18.44
C GLU A 125 4.09 -2.39 17.80
N THR A 126 5.25 -2.79 17.27
CA THR A 126 5.40 -4.08 16.57
C THR A 126 5.08 -5.29 17.42
N LYS A 127 5.24 -5.20 18.75
CA LYS A 127 4.91 -6.27 19.70
C LYS A 127 3.40 -6.47 19.90
N SER A 128 2.59 -5.47 19.53
CA SER A 128 1.14 -5.48 19.67
C SER A 128 0.41 -5.82 18.38
N LEU A 129 1.16 -6.20 17.33
CA LEU A 129 0.58 -6.64 16.06
C LEU A 129 -0.02 -8.04 16.20
N ILE A 130 -1.25 -8.18 15.70
CA ILE A 130 -1.99 -9.45 15.66
C ILE A 130 -2.58 -9.61 14.27
N SER A 131 -2.44 -10.81 13.69
CA SER A 131 -3.08 -11.21 12.43
C SER A 131 -4.23 -12.16 12.72
N HIS A 132 -5.40 -11.87 12.18
CA HIS A 132 -6.60 -12.72 12.27
C HIS A 132 -7.08 -13.08 10.87
N ILE A 133 -6.92 -14.33 10.49
CA ILE A 133 -7.38 -14.86 9.21
C ILE A 133 -8.87 -15.26 9.32
N LYS A 134 -9.70 -14.70 8.43
CA LYS A 134 -11.09 -15.06 8.24
C LYS A 134 -11.28 -15.63 6.84
N LEU A 135 -11.73 -16.88 6.74
CA LEU A 135 -12.02 -17.54 5.47
C LEU A 135 -13.52 -17.71 5.26
N ASP A 136 -13.96 -17.43 4.03
CA ASP A 136 -15.31 -17.72 3.54
C ASP A 136 -15.35 -19.11 2.93
N LYS A 137 -16.42 -19.88 3.17
CA LYS A 137 -16.64 -21.20 2.57
C LYS A 137 -17.27 -21.05 1.18
N LYS A 138 -16.46 -20.93 0.13
CA LYS A 138 -16.94 -20.85 -1.27
C LYS A 138 -16.92 -22.23 -1.92
N LYS A 139 -18.08 -22.77 -2.30
CA LYS A 139 -18.21 -24.13 -2.89
C LYS A 139 -17.56 -24.21 -4.28
N ASN A 140 -17.77 -23.21 -5.13
CA ASN A 140 -17.23 -23.18 -6.47
C ASN A 140 -16.22 -22.03 -6.60
N TYR A 141 -14.94 -22.34 -6.49
CA TYR A 141 -13.88 -21.34 -6.64
C TYR A 141 -12.97 -21.66 -7.84
N GLN A 142 -12.47 -20.61 -8.45
CA GLN A 142 -11.46 -20.67 -9.49
C GLN A 142 -10.12 -20.18 -8.94
N ASN A 143 -9.04 -20.38 -9.68
CA ASN A 143 -7.76 -19.78 -9.34
C ASN A 143 -7.90 -18.26 -9.26
N ASN A 144 -7.24 -17.65 -8.29
CA ASN A 144 -7.27 -16.22 -8.00
C ASN A 144 -8.61 -15.71 -7.40
N THR A 145 -9.49 -16.60 -6.95
CA THR A 145 -10.67 -16.19 -6.19
C THR A 145 -10.25 -15.70 -4.80
N VAL A 146 -10.81 -14.57 -4.36
CA VAL A 146 -10.72 -14.11 -2.97
C VAL A 146 -11.59 -15.03 -2.12
N VAL A 147 -11.00 -15.64 -1.11
CA VAL A 147 -11.69 -16.61 -0.22
C VAL A 147 -11.66 -16.19 1.25
N GLY A 148 -11.21 -15.00 1.53
CA GLY A 148 -11.16 -14.45 2.88
C GLY A 148 -10.27 -13.24 2.97
N VAL A 149 -10.02 -12.80 4.20
CA VAL A 149 -9.16 -11.66 4.51
C VAL A 149 -8.23 -12.00 5.68
N ASP A 150 -7.05 -11.41 5.67
CA ASP A 150 -6.17 -11.32 6.84
C ASP A 150 -6.33 -9.93 7.46
N GLN A 151 -6.88 -9.88 8.66
CA GLN A 151 -7.12 -8.66 9.43
C GLN A 151 -5.94 -8.40 10.34
N ILE A 152 -5.25 -7.28 10.12
CA ILE A 152 -4.11 -6.85 10.94
C ILE A 152 -4.58 -5.86 11.99
N TYR A 153 -4.37 -6.21 13.24
CA TYR A 153 -4.69 -5.39 14.40
C TYR A 153 -3.43 -4.84 15.06
N LEU A 154 -3.53 -3.62 15.57
CA LEU A 154 -2.61 -3.04 16.52
C LEU A 154 -3.31 -2.99 17.89
N GLY A 155 -2.99 -3.94 18.75
CA GLY A 155 -3.76 -4.18 19.97
C GLY A 155 -5.20 -4.60 19.65
N LYS A 156 -6.17 -3.69 19.89
CA LYS A 156 -7.60 -3.93 19.60
C LYS A 156 -8.10 -3.22 18.34
N GLU A 157 -7.29 -2.36 17.75
CA GLU A 157 -7.66 -1.56 16.58
C GLU A 157 -7.33 -2.31 15.29
N LEU A 158 -8.32 -2.44 14.40
CA LEU A 158 -8.11 -2.96 13.05
C LEU A 158 -7.43 -1.86 12.21
N ILE A 159 -6.18 -2.11 11.79
CA ILE A 159 -5.39 -1.13 11.04
C ILE A 159 -5.26 -1.44 9.54
N TYR A 160 -5.48 -2.72 9.14
CA TYR A 160 -5.39 -3.14 7.75
C TYR A 160 -6.12 -4.45 7.49
N GLU A 161 -6.64 -4.64 6.28
CA GLU A 161 -7.18 -5.90 5.79
C GLU A 161 -6.55 -6.23 4.43
N GLU A 162 -6.09 -7.46 4.24
CA GLU A 162 -5.55 -7.97 2.98
C GLU A 162 -6.37 -9.14 2.48
N ASP A 163 -6.74 -9.10 1.20
CA ASP A 163 -7.44 -10.19 0.53
C ASP A 163 -6.60 -11.46 0.46
N ILE A 164 -7.18 -12.58 0.86
CA ILE A 164 -6.60 -13.90 0.72
C ILE A 164 -7.13 -14.56 -0.55
N TYR A 165 -6.22 -14.90 -1.43
CA TYR A 165 -6.50 -15.57 -2.69
C TYR A 165 -6.21 -17.05 -2.59
N ILE A 166 -6.90 -17.84 -3.43
CA ILE A 166 -6.74 -19.27 -3.53
C ILE A 166 -6.33 -19.71 -4.92
N THR A 167 -5.50 -20.74 -5.01
CA THR A 167 -5.19 -21.45 -6.27
C THR A 167 -5.19 -22.95 -6.05
N LYS A 168 -5.60 -23.71 -7.07
CA LYS A 168 -5.55 -25.19 -7.01
C LYS A 168 -4.10 -25.66 -7.03
N ASN A 169 -3.77 -26.61 -6.16
CA ASN A 169 -2.44 -27.17 -6.11
C ASN A 169 -2.23 -28.16 -7.30
N LYS A 170 -1.51 -27.71 -8.32
CA LYS A 170 -1.25 -28.51 -9.53
C LYS A 170 -0.49 -29.81 -9.25
N ASN A 171 0.28 -29.90 -8.17
CA ASN A 171 1.06 -31.11 -7.83
C ASN A 171 0.18 -32.22 -7.30
N ILE A 172 -0.83 -31.93 -6.49
CA ILE A 172 -1.81 -32.91 -5.98
C ILE A 172 -2.66 -33.45 -7.13
N ALA A 173 -3.05 -32.61 -8.10
CA ALA A 173 -3.78 -33.04 -9.28
C ALA A 173 -2.95 -34.03 -10.14
N LYS A 174 -1.64 -33.87 -10.28
CA LYS A 174 -0.76 -34.80 -10.99
C LYS A 174 -0.62 -36.13 -10.25
N GLU A 175 -0.48 -36.14 -8.93
CA GLU A 175 -0.41 -37.38 -8.13
C GLU A 175 -1.73 -38.15 -8.19
N SER A 176 -2.87 -37.46 -8.13
CA SER A 176 -4.20 -38.10 -8.24
C SER A 176 -4.45 -38.72 -9.62
N ILE A 177 -3.97 -38.11 -10.69
CA ILE A 177 -4.04 -38.66 -12.05
C ILE A 177 -3.12 -39.85 -12.20
N LEU A 178 -1.88 -39.76 -11.71
CA LEU A 178 -0.91 -40.88 -11.71
C LEU A 178 -1.40 -42.07 -10.87
N SER A 179 -2.05 -41.83 -9.76
CA SER A 179 -2.62 -42.90 -8.93
C SER A 179 -3.82 -43.56 -9.61
N LYS A 180 -4.65 -42.83 -10.35
CA LYS A 180 -5.74 -43.36 -11.16
C LYS A 180 -5.25 -44.17 -12.36
N ILE A 181 -4.18 -43.72 -13.02
CA ILE A 181 -3.55 -44.45 -14.11
C ILE A 181 -2.90 -45.74 -13.61
N LYS A 182 -2.20 -45.75 -12.47
CA LYS A 182 -1.66 -46.96 -11.86
C LYS A 182 -2.75 -47.99 -11.49
N LYS A 183 -3.91 -47.54 -11.04
CA LYS A 183 -5.04 -48.44 -10.73
C LYS A 183 -5.64 -49.07 -11.98
N TRP A 184 -5.57 -48.40 -13.15
CA TRP A 184 -6.09 -48.86 -14.42
C TRP A 184 -5.19 -49.92 -15.08
N PHE A 185 -3.92 -50.02 -14.68
CA PHE A 185 -2.93 -51.02 -15.19
C PHE A 185 -2.77 -52.23 -14.23
N HIS A 186 -3.53 -52.29 -13.11
CA HIS A 186 -3.45 -53.37 -12.12
C HIS A 186 -4.77 -54.12 -11.91
N ASP A 187 -5.83 -53.73 -12.61
CA ASP A 187 -7.09 -54.45 -12.79
C ASP A 187 -7.15 -54.98 -14.24
#